data_d855872da1b70f8468e527d1c80a9ba4
#
_entry.id   d855872da1b70f8468e527d1c80a9ba4
#
_cell.length_a   1.000
_cell.length_b   1.000
_cell.length_c   1.000
_cell.angle_alpha   90.00
_cell.angle_beta   90.00
_cell.angle_gamma   90.00
#
_symmetry.space_group_name_H-M   'P 1'
#
loop_
_entity.id
_entity.type
_entity.pdbx_description
1 polymer ?
#
loop_
_entity_poly.entity_id
_entity_poly.type
_entity_poly.pdbx_seq_one_letter_code
_entity_poly.pdbx_strand_id
1 'polypeptide(L)'
;MKWSQFISSLSLMTIVFTILISCGSSQKPTNKALEKSKTPEWVSIFNGTDLTSWTIKIPGYPLGENFGNTLRVEDGLLKIRYDAYGPEFNDRFGTVYFDTYLTNYRLKVEYRFVGETAPGAPNWGYRDSGIQFHGQPPATQKLDQAFPVCLEYNFHGGNGIDDRPLGAACTNGMFIEHNGVQNETTCIAADVSKTFHGNQWVTAEIDIKDGVITHYVNGEEILRYSNPTYNTENATAKMLMTNEDTTVKGGFISLQSNSHPIDFRTIELIEY
;
A
#
# COMPACT_ATOMS: atom_id res chain seq x y z
N MET A 1 57.28 -44.71 -90.19
CA MET A 1 56.52 -45.68 -91.03
C MET A 1 55.12 -45.89 -90.41
N LYS A 2 54.08 -45.63 -91.24
CA LYS A 2 52.68 -46.03 -91.16
C LYS A 2 51.83 -45.36 -90.09
N TRP A 3 50.99 -44.46 -90.45
CA TRP A 3 49.62 -44.53 -90.98
C TRP A 3 48.61 -44.93 -89.90
N SER A 4 47.76 -44.08 -89.65
CA SER A 4 46.35 -43.64 -89.96
C SER A 4 45.41 -44.25 -88.94
N GLN A 5 44.37 -43.66 -88.49
CA GLN A 5 43.20 -43.10 -89.16
C GLN A 5 42.34 -42.25 -88.19
N PHE A 6 41.64 -41.36 -88.76
CA PHE A 6 40.52 -40.59 -88.20
C PHE A 6 39.34 -41.47 -87.84
N ILE A 7 38.69 -41.25 -86.75
CA ILE A 7 37.22 -41.37 -86.65
C ILE A 7 36.69 -40.30 -85.71
N SER A 8 35.85 -39.43 -86.23
CA SER A 8 35.04 -38.45 -85.51
C SER A 8 33.92 -39.14 -84.72
N SER A 9 33.73 -38.83 -83.55
CA SER A 9 32.46 -39.08 -82.84
C SER A 9 32.00 -37.85 -82.08
N LEU A 10 30.85 -37.43 -82.51
CA LEU A 10 30.02 -36.40 -82.02
C LEU A 10 29.60 -36.75 -80.58
N SER A 11 30.05 -36.08 -79.56
CA SER A 11 29.57 -36.27 -78.17
C SER A 11 28.53 -35.20 -77.85
N LEU A 12 27.34 -35.73 -77.66
CA LEU A 12 26.15 -35.03 -77.20
C LEU A 12 26.41 -34.45 -75.77
N MET A 13 26.44 -33.15 -75.66
CA MET A 13 26.60 -32.48 -74.40
C MET A 13 25.24 -32.42 -73.69
N THR A 14 25.02 -33.29 -72.74
CA THR A 14 23.82 -33.33 -71.90
C THR A 14 23.98 -32.30 -70.82
N ILE A 15 23.26 -31.20 -70.95
CA ILE A 15 23.18 -30.13 -69.85
C ILE A 15 22.25 -30.70 -68.80
N VAL A 16 22.82 -31.05 -67.66
CA VAL A 16 22.07 -31.38 -66.44
C VAL A 16 21.70 -30.11 -65.76
N PHE A 17 20.46 -29.67 -65.87
CA PHE A 17 19.91 -28.58 -65.09
C PHE A 17 19.65 -29.05 -63.64
N THR A 18 20.53 -28.78 -62.73
CA THR A 18 20.31 -28.97 -61.30
C THR A 18 19.40 -27.85 -60.79
N ILE A 19 18.11 -28.21 -60.59
CA ILE A 19 17.16 -27.32 -59.92
C ILE A 19 17.49 -27.36 -58.43
N LEU A 20 18.14 -26.31 -57.92
CA LEU A 20 18.26 -26.06 -56.48
C LEU A 20 16.89 -25.61 -55.96
N ILE A 21 16.17 -26.54 -55.35
CA ILE A 21 14.97 -26.24 -54.56
C ILE A 21 15.47 -25.54 -53.26
N SER A 22 15.45 -24.22 -53.25
CA SER A 22 15.60 -23.44 -52.04
C SER A 22 14.35 -23.61 -51.18
N CYS A 23 14.43 -24.43 -50.14
CA CYS A 23 13.44 -24.40 -49.05
C CYS A 23 13.49 -23.06 -48.34
N GLY A 24 12.74 -22.10 -48.83
CA GLY A 24 12.45 -20.86 -48.08
C GLY A 24 11.59 -21.23 -46.87
N SER A 25 12.20 -21.26 -45.68
CA SER A 25 11.47 -21.27 -44.41
C SER A 25 10.69 -19.96 -44.31
N SER A 26 9.40 -20.02 -44.63
CA SER A 26 8.46 -18.94 -44.34
C SER A 26 8.38 -18.76 -42.83
N GLN A 27 9.20 -17.86 -42.26
CA GLN A 27 8.96 -17.37 -40.96
C GLN A 27 7.67 -16.54 -41.00
N LYS A 28 6.59 -17.12 -40.43
CA LYS A 28 5.41 -16.34 -40.05
C LYS A 28 5.86 -15.18 -39.21
N PRO A 29 5.48 -13.93 -39.53
CA PRO A 29 5.68 -12.82 -38.59
C PRO A 29 4.88 -13.16 -37.34
N THR A 30 5.58 -13.46 -36.25
CA THR A 30 5.00 -13.43 -34.92
C THR A 30 4.60 -12.00 -34.67
N ASN A 31 3.33 -11.67 -34.89
CA ASN A 31 2.72 -10.49 -34.30
C ASN A 31 2.80 -10.66 -32.77
N LYS A 32 3.93 -10.25 -32.21
CA LYS A 32 4.04 -9.92 -30.80
C LYS A 32 3.20 -8.64 -30.68
N ALA A 33 1.90 -8.82 -30.39
CA ALA A 33 1.07 -7.73 -29.95
C ALA A 33 1.86 -7.07 -28.83
N LEU A 34 2.28 -5.83 -29.02
CA LEU A 34 2.74 -4.95 -27.95
C LEU A 34 1.52 -4.89 -27.00
N GLU A 35 1.58 -5.65 -25.92
CA GLU A 35 0.71 -5.38 -24.78
C GLU A 35 0.96 -3.91 -24.45
N LYS A 36 -0.02 -3.07 -24.77
CA LYS A 36 -0.04 -1.70 -24.31
C LYS A 36 0.03 -1.82 -22.79
N SER A 37 1.15 -1.46 -22.20
CA SER A 37 1.27 -1.21 -20.78
C SER A 37 0.11 -0.28 -20.44
N LYS A 38 -0.91 -0.81 -19.76
CA LYS A 38 -1.99 0.03 -19.23
C LYS A 38 -1.31 1.00 -18.28
N THR A 39 -1.47 2.28 -18.54
CA THR A 39 -1.08 3.31 -17.56
C THR A 39 -1.80 2.96 -16.26
N PRO A 40 -1.13 2.87 -15.12
CA PRO A 40 -1.76 2.58 -13.85
C PRO A 40 -2.90 3.60 -13.60
N GLU A 41 -4.08 3.10 -13.29
CA GLU A 41 -5.27 3.93 -13.03
C GLU A 41 -5.66 3.82 -11.56
N TRP A 42 -6.20 4.89 -11.00
CA TRP A 42 -6.77 4.88 -9.67
C TRP A 42 -8.00 3.98 -9.62
N VAL A 43 -7.99 3.02 -8.70
CA VAL A 43 -9.11 2.10 -8.44
C VAL A 43 -9.63 2.38 -7.04
N SER A 44 -10.93 2.65 -6.91
CA SER A 44 -11.56 2.80 -5.61
C SER A 44 -11.60 1.46 -4.88
N ILE A 45 -11.04 1.41 -3.68
CA ILE A 45 -11.08 0.25 -2.78
C ILE A 45 -12.13 0.40 -1.67
N PHE A 46 -12.84 1.53 -1.63
CA PHE A 46 -14.03 1.76 -0.83
C PHE A 46 -15.21 2.04 -1.74
N ASN A 47 -16.29 1.26 -1.63
CA ASN A 47 -17.43 1.30 -2.54
C ASN A 47 -18.50 2.35 -2.16
N GLY A 48 -18.36 3.00 -1.00
CA GLY A 48 -19.32 4.00 -0.50
C GLY A 48 -20.65 3.43 0.02
N THR A 49 -20.82 2.11 0.04
CA THR A 49 -22.10 1.46 0.43
C THR A 49 -21.99 0.55 1.65
N ASP A 50 -20.88 -0.17 1.77
CA ASP A 50 -20.65 -1.12 2.85
C ASP A 50 -19.14 -1.35 3.07
N LEU A 51 -18.81 -2.23 4.02
CA LEU A 51 -17.45 -2.63 4.37
C LEU A 51 -17.05 -3.97 3.73
N THR A 52 -17.65 -4.35 2.60
CA THR A 52 -17.19 -5.49 1.82
C THR A 52 -15.70 -5.29 1.46
N SER A 53 -14.87 -6.32 1.63
CA SER A 53 -13.40 -6.28 1.52
C SER A 53 -12.66 -5.49 2.61
N TRP A 54 -13.34 -5.20 3.73
CA TRP A 54 -12.74 -4.57 4.90
C TRP A 54 -13.04 -5.37 6.17
N THR A 55 -12.00 -5.66 6.95
CA THR A 55 -12.12 -6.42 8.21
C THR A 55 -11.78 -5.54 9.40
N ILE A 56 -12.66 -5.53 10.41
CA ILE A 56 -12.55 -4.71 11.61
C ILE A 56 -11.82 -5.49 12.71
N LYS A 57 -10.95 -4.81 13.45
CA LYS A 57 -10.36 -5.30 14.68
C LYS A 57 -10.38 -4.21 15.75
N ILE A 58 -11.03 -4.52 16.87
CA ILE A 58 -11.05 -3.70 18.07
C ILE A 58 -10.47 -4.54 19.22
N PRO A 59 -9.53 -4.02 20.04
CA PRO A 59 -8.97 -4.75 21.19
C PRO A 59 -10.07 -5.23 22.16
N GLY A 60 -9.91 -6.45 22.65
CA GLY A 60 -10.91 -7.12 23.51
C GLY A 60 -12.03 -7.81 22.73
N TYR A 61 -12.13 -7.64 21.43
CA TYR A 61 -13.17 -8.24 20.57
C TYR A 61 -12.58 -9.14 19.50
N PRO A 62 -13.26 -10.23 19.10
CA PRO A 62 -12.86 -11.06 17.98
C PRO A 62 -12.67 -10.28 16.68
N LEU A 63 -11.83 -10.79 15.78
CA LEU A 63 -11.68 -10.25 14.45
C LEU A 63 -13.03 -10.24 13.71
N GLY A 64 -13.37 -9.12 13.09
CA GLY A 64 -14.64 -8.90 12.40
C GLY A 64 -15.76 -8.36 13.30
N GLU A 65 -15.60 -8.36 14.62
CA GLU A 65 -16.60 -7.78 15.52
C GLU A 65 -16.49 -6.25 15.54
N ASN A 66 -17.59 -5.59 15.23
CA ASN A 66 -17.71 -4.14 15.18
C ASN A 66 -18.46 -3.64 16.44
N PHE A 67 -17.74 -3.56 17.56
CA PHE A 67 -18.31 -3.09 18.81
C PHE A 67 -18.99 -1.73 18.64
N GLY A 68 -20.23 -1.62 19.11
CA GLY A 68 -20.97 -0.36 19.13
C GLY A 68 -21.19 0.27 17.74
N ASN A 69 -21.09 -0.52 16.67
CA ASN A 69 -21.15 0.00 15.29
C ASN A 69 -20.16 1.18 15.05
N THR A 70 -18.95 1.03 15.62
CA THR A 70 -17.89 2.06 15.59
C THR A 70 -17.52 2.46 14.16
N LEU A 71 -17.36 1.46 13.29
CA LEU A 71 -17.06 1.66 11.88
C LEU A 71 -18.33 1.40 11.06
N ARG A 72 -18.79 2.40 10.31
CA ARG A 72 -20.04 2.30 9.57
C ARG A 72 -20.01 3.12 8.28
N VAL A 73 -20.83 2.71 7.33
CA VAL A 73 -21.00 3.46 6.08
C VAL A 73 -22.34 4.16 6.12
N GLU A 74 -22.31 5.47 6.05
CA GLU A 74 -23.49 6.34 6.01
C GLU A 74 -23.22 7.51 5.07
N ASP A 75 -24.20 7.88 4.25
CA ASP A 75 -24.13 8.99 3.28
C ASP A 75 -22.95 8.88 2.29
N GLY A 76 -22.56 7.64 1.93
CA GLY A 76 -21.43 7.39 1.05
C GLY A 76 -20.05 7.55 1.71
N LEU A 77 -19.99 7.71 3.03
CA LEU A 77 -18.77 7.89 3.81
C LEU A 77 -18.50 6.69 4.69
N LEU A 78 -17.24 6.28 4.80
CA LEU A 78 -16.79 5.45 5.91
C LEU A 78 -16.62 6.37 7.13
N LYS A 79 -17.41 6.12 8.16
CA LYS A 79 -17.43 6.92 9.39
C LYS A 79 -16.93 6.12 10.57
N ILE A 80 -16.06 6.72 11.38
CA ILE A 80 -15.68 6.19 12.69
C ILE A 80 -16.39 7.02 13.76
N ARG A 81 -17.14 6.33 14.62
CA ARG A 81 -17.99 6.95 15.66
C ARG A 81 -17.88 6.19 16.98
N TYR A 82 -18.05 6.91 18.08
CA TYR A 82 -17.90 6.38 19.46
C TYR A 82 -19.15 6.59 20.31
N ASP A 83 -20.29 6.85 19.70
CA ASP A 83 -21.57 7.14 20.35
C ASP A 83 -22.05 6.01 21.28
N ALA A 84 -21.65 4.76 21.01
CA ALA A 84 -22.00 3.60 21.83
C ALA A 84 -20.96 3.25 22.90
N TYR A 85 -19.89 4.04 23.07
CA TYR A 85 -18.81 3.71 24.01
C TYR A 85 -19.12 4.05 25.46
N GLY A 86 -20.14 4.87 25.72
CA GLY A 86 -20.50 5.33 27.05
C GLY A 86 -19.50 6.37 27.61
N PRO A 87 -19.40 6.49 28.95
CA PRO A 87 -18.56 7.51 29.57
C PRO A 87 -17.05 7.21 29.52
N GLU A 88 -16.68 5.96 29.19
CA GLU A 88 -15.30 5.48 29.24
C GLU A 88 -14.88 4.88 27.91
N PHE A 89 -13.82 5.40 27.33
CA PHE A 89 -13.22 4.88 26.09
C PHE A 89 -12.64 3.47 26.29
N ASN A 90 -12.01 3.20 27.42
CA ASN A 90 -11.42 1.92 27.83
C ASN A 90 -10.43 1.35 26.77
N ASP A 91 -9.59 2.21 26.20
CA ASP A 91 -8.56 1.86 25.22
C ASP A 91 -9.08 1.02 24.03
N ARG A 92 -10.38 1.15 23.72
CA ARG A 92 -11.01 0.48 22.57
C ARG A 92 -10.65 1.19 21.24
N PHE A 93 -9.35 1.35 21.05
CA PHE A 93 -8.82 1.71 19.74
C PHE A 93 -9.28 0.71 18.69
N GLY A 94 -9.22 1.07 17.43
CA GLY A 94 -9.66 0.14 16.40
C GLY A 94 -8.87 0.31 15.11
N THR A 95 -9.03 -0.68 14.27
CA THR A 95 -8.39 -0.74 12.96
C THR A 95 -9.37 -1.37 11.98
N VAL A 96 -9.53 -0.78 10.80
CA VAL A 96 -10.25 -1.41 9.69
C VAL A 96 -9.28 -1.72 8.57
N TYR A 97 -9.07 -3.00 8.31
CA TYR A 97 -8.13 -3.52 7.32
C TYR A 97 -8.77 -3.65 5.96
N PHE A 98 -8.06 -3.25 4.92
CA PHE A 98 -8.35 -3.69 3.56
C PHE A 98 -7.81 -5.11 3.37
N ASP A 99 -8.66 -6.05 2.94
CA ASP A 99 -8.40 -7.49 2.96
C ASP A 99 -7.46 -7.97 1.83
N THR A 100 -6.49 -7.14 1.43
CA THR A 100 -5.53 -7.44 0.36
C THR A 100 -4.11 -7.17 0.81
N TYR A 101 -3.22 -8.13 0.57
CA TYR A 101 -1.78 -7.95 0.78
C TYR A 101 -1.17 -7.18 -0.40
N LEU A 102 -0.44 -6.10 -0.12
CA LEU A 102 0.12 -5.19 -1.11
C LEU A 102 1.62 -4.98 -0.88
N THR A 103 2.34 -4.69 -1.97
CA THR A 103 3.80 -4.45 -1.94
C THR A 103 4.17 -3.06 -2.46
N ASN A 104 4.05 -2.83 -3.76
CA ASN A 104 4.33 -1.55 -4.41
C ASN A 104 3.02 -0.93 -4.88
N TYR A 105 2.68 0.24 -4.37
CA TYR A 105 1.42 0.90 -4.68
C TYR A 105 1.45 2.37 -4.30
N ARG A 106 0.51 3.13 -4.84
CA ARG A 106 0.15 4.46 -4.37
C ARG A 106 -1.27 4.44 -3.83
N LEU A 107 -1.45 4.89 -2.60
CA LEU A 107 -2.74 4.99 -1.93
C LEU A 107 -3.09 6.45 -1.72
N LYS A 108 -4.36 6.81 -1.98
CA LYS A 108 -4.93 8.12 -1.71
C LYS A 108 -6.14 7.99 -0.80
N VAL A 109 -6.16 8.77 0.27
CA VAL A 109 -7.24 8.82 1.25
C VAL A 109 -7.66 10.25 1.49
N GLU A 110 -8.95 10.56 1.30
CA GLU A 110 -9.52 11.84 1.71
C GLU A 110 -10.30 11.67 3.01
N TYR A 111 -9.92 12.44 4.02
CA TYR A 111 -10.51 12.37 5.35
C TYR A 111 -10.80 13.74 5.92
N ARG A 112 -11.64 13.77 6.97
CA ARG A 112 -11.83 14.94 7.84
C ARG A 112 -12.15 14.51 9.26
N PHE A 113 -11.62 15.21 10.23
CA PHE A 113 -12.04 15.07 11.61
C PHE A 113 -13.36 15.81 11.85
N VAL A 114 -14.25 15.22 12.68
CA VAL A 114 -15.56 15.77 13.00
C VAL A 114 -15.90 15.53 14.48
N GLY A 115 -16.83 16.31 15.05
CA GLY A 115 -17.31 16.08 16.41
C GLY A 115 -16.26 16.25 17.48
N GLU A 116 -16.46 15.53 18.59
CA GLU A 116 -15.65 15.60 19.80
C GLU A 116 -15.00 14.25 20.10
N THR A 117 -13.85 14.26 20.78
CA THR A 117 -13.17 13.05 21.23
C THR A 117 -14.06 12.24 22.19
N ALA A 118 -14.01 10.92 22.09
CA ALA A 118 -14.77 10.03 22.96
C ALA A 118 -14.45 10.29 24.44
N PRO A 119 -15.46 10.29 25.32
CA PRO A 119 -15.24 10.47 26.76
C PRO A 119 -14.28 9.43 27.33
N GLY A 120 -13.41 9.86 28.25
CA GLY A 120 -12.41 8.97 28.87
C GLY A 120 -11.24 8.58 27.97
N ALA A 121 -11.18 9.11 26.74
CA ALA A 121 -10.07 8.86 25.84
C ALA A 121 -8.80 9.65 26.27
N PRO A 122 -7.61 9.16 25.91
CA PRO A 122 -6.37 9.89 26.20
C PRO A 122 -6.28 11.19 25.41
N ASN A 123 -5.63 12.20 25.98
CA ASN A 123 -5.51 13.52 25.36
C ASN A 123 -4.80 13.51 24.01
N TRP A 124 -3.86 12.59 23.80
CA TRP A 124 -3.15 12.46 22.52
C TRP A 124 -4.08 12.00 21.39
N GLY A 125 -5.19 11.31 21.71
CA GLY A 125 -6.18 10.88 20.71
C GLY A 125 -7.05 12.00 20.13
N TYR A 126 -6.87 13.27 20.58
CA TYR A 126 -7.58 14.40 20.02
C TYR A 126 -7.19 14.64 18.56
N ARG A 127 -8.15 14.53 17.64
CA ARG A 127 -7.95 14.64 16.20
C ARG A 127 -6.72 13.88 15.72
N ASP A 128 -6.69 12.60 16.11
CA ASP A 128 -5.64 11.65 15.82
C ASP A 128 -6.23 10.40 15.11
N SER A 129 -5.57 9.94 14.07
CA SER A 129 -5.89 8.76 13.27
C SER A 129 -4.70 8.49 12.33
N GLY A 130 -4.82 7.56 11.38
CA GLY A 130 -3.77 7.33 10.41
C GLY A 130 -4.09 6.30 9.35
N ILE A 131 -3.27 6.28 8.31
CA ILE A 131 -3.14 5.16 7.40
C ILE A 131 -2.05 4.27 7.94
N GLN A 132 -2.38 3.06 8.34
CA GLN A 132 -1.42 2.01 8.67
C GLN A 132 -1.16 1.17 7.44
N PHE A 133 0.09 0.85 7.16
CA PHE A 133 0.48 0.10 5.96
C PHE A 133 1.69 -0.80 6.23
N HIS A 134 1.99 -1.69 5.32
CA HIS A 134 2.87 -2.82 5.59
C HIS A 134 2.47 -3.56 6.88
N GLY A 135 1.18 -3.47 7.21
CA GLY A 135 0.60 -3.99 8.44
C GLY A 135 0.64 -5.52 8.51
N GLN A 136 0.71 -6.03 9.74
CA GLN A 136 0.58 -7.46 9.99
C GLN A 136 -0.76 -8.00 9.46
N PRO A 137 -0.83 -9.28 9.06
CA PRO A 137 -2.09 -9.89 8.67
C PRO A 137 -3.13 -9.77 9.79
N PRO A 138 -4.37 -9.31 9.51
CA PRO A 138 -5.38 -9.06 10.55
C PRO A 138 -5.66 -10.28 11.43
N ALA A 139 -5.62 -11.49 10.87
CA ALA A 139 -5.81 -12.74 11.62
C ALA A 139 -4.70 -13.03 12.66
N THR A 140 -3.55 -12.35 12.58
CA THR A 140 -2.44 -12.50 13.52
C THR A 140 -2.46 -11.48 14.66
N GLN A 141 -3.33 -10.46 14.57
CA GLN A 141 -3.49 -9.48 15.65
C GLN A 141 -4.19 -10.15 16.85
N LYS A 142 -3.53 -10.14 18.00
CA LYS A 142 -4.04 -10.77 19.21
C LYS A 142 -5.32 -10.09 19.70
N LEU A 143 -6.08 -10.81 20.55
CA LEU A 143 -7.36 -10.32 21.05
C LEU A 143 -7.24 -8.91 21.66
N ASP A 144 -6.28 -8.71 22.54
CA ASP A 144 -6.07 -7.46 23.29
C ASP A 144 -4.96 -6.57 22.70
N GLN A 145 -4.49 -6.85 21.48
CA GLN A 145 -3.45 -6.04 20.83
C GLN A 145 -4.07 -4.74 20.33
N ALA A 146 -3.65 -3.61 20.90
CA ALA A 146 -4.20 -2.29 20.59
C ALA A 146 -3.87 -1.84 19.16
N PHE A 147 -2.62 -1.99 18.73
CA PHE A 147 -2.17 -1.57 17.41
C PHE A 147 -1.43 -2.70 16.68
N PRO A 148 -1.61 -2.86 15.37
CA PRO A 148 -0.85 -3.83 14.59
C PRO A 148 0.63 -3.46 14.52
N VAL A 149 1.49 -4.44 14.23
CA VAL A 149 2.83 -4.15 13.71
C VAL A 149 2.66 -3.55 12.32
N CYS A 150 3.13 -2.32 12.11
CA CYS A 150 2.92 -1.58 10.87
C CYS A 150 3.83 -0.34 10.79
N LEU A 151 3.88 0.28 9.62
CA LEU A 151 4.19 1.69 9.46
C LEU A 151 2.88 2.47 9.44
N GLU A 152 2.94 3.75 9.82
CA GLU A 152 1.77 4.62 9.84
C GLU A 152 2.10 6.00 9.29
N TYR A 153 1.26 6.48 8.38
CA TYR A 153 1.14 7.90 8.07
C TYR A 153 0.16 8.49 9.09
N ASN A 154 0.70 9.17 10.10
CA ASN A 154 -0.11 9.71 11.18
C ASN A 154 -0.90 10.94 10.76
N PHE A 155 -2.20 10.98 11.08
CA PHE A 155 -3.09 12.10 10.87
C PHE A 155 -3.23 12.90 12.15
N HIS A 156 -2.84 14.16 12.11
CA HIS A 156 -3.18 15.12 13.14
C HIS A 156 -4.09 16.23 12.59
N GLY A 157 -5.10 16.61 13.36
CA GLY A 157 -5.92 17.79 13.10
C GLY A 157 -5.64 18.91 14.08
N GLY A 158 -5.56 20.13 13.58
CA GLY A 158 -5.35 21.33 14.42
C GLY A 158 -6.58 21.67 15.29
N ASN A 159 -6.32 22.28 16.45
CA ASN A 159 -7.32 22.70 17.42
C ASN A 159 -7.83 24.14 17.20
N GLY A 160 -7.42 24.80 16.13
CA GLY A 160 -7.76 26.18 15.80
C GLY A 160 -6.75 27.22 16.27
N ILE A 161 -5.76 26.83 17.05
CA ILE A 161 -4.78 27.72 17.68
C ILE A 161 -3.35 27.22 17.43
N ASP A 162 -3.03 26.00 17.90
CA ASP A 162 -1.69 25.47 17.90
C ASP A 162 -1.35 24.72 16.62
N ASP A 163 -0.08 24.74 16.25
CA ASP A 163 0.43 23.87 15.21
C ASP A 163 0.41 22.42 15.70
N ARG A 164 -0.27 21.56 14.92
CA ARG A 164 -0.30 20.10 15.08
C ARG A 164 -0.03 19.46 13.72
N PRO A 165 1.25 19.34 13.35
CA PRO A 165 1.62 18.84 12.04
C PRO A 165 1.15 17.39 11.84
N LEU A 166 0.61 17.12 10.65
CA LEU A 166 0.30 15.78 10.20
C LEU A 166 1.44 15.18 9.37
N GLY A 167 1.34 13.91 9.06
CA GLY A 167 2.22 13.25 8.09
C GLY A 167 3.49 12.65 8.67
N ALA A 168 3.62 12.64 9.99
CA ALA A 168 4.69 11.88 10.64
C ALA A 168 4.67 10.42 10.20
N ALA A 169 5.85 9.81 10.05
CA ALA A 169 5.97 8.37 9.89
C ALA A 169 6.18 7.73 11.27
N CYS A 170 5.18 6.96 11.71
CA CYS A 170 5.27 6.20 12.95
C CYS A 170 5.53 4.72 12.67
N THR A 171 6.34 4.10 13.55
CA THR A 171 6.76 2.72 13.41
C THR A 171 6.32 1.92 14.62
N ASN A 172 5.42 0.95 14.38
CA ASN A 172 5.03 0.03 15.43
C ASN A 172 5.63 -1.36 15.17
N GLY A 173 6.70 -1.68 15.90
CA GLY A 173 7.44 -2.93 15.72
C GLY A 173 8.30 -2.98 14.44
N MET A 174 8.62 -1.85 13.85
CA MET A 174 9.47 -1.71 12.69
C MET A 174 10.49 -0.60 12.87
N PHE A 175 11.50 -0.57 11.99
CA PHE A 175 12.45 0.51 11.80
C PHE A 175 12.39 1.00 10.35
N ILE A 176 12.83 2.22 10.13
CA ILE A 176 12.97 2.85 8.80
C ILE A 176 14.27 3.62 8.74
N GLU A 177 14.74 3.93 7.54
CA GLU A 177 15.85 4.85 7.31
C GLU A 177 15.35 6.20 6.80
N HIS A 178 15.69 7.26 7.50
CA HIS A 178 15.45 8.63 7.08
C HIS A 178 16.78 9.37 6.98
N ASN A 179 17.04 9.98 5.82
CA ASN A 179 18.32 10.67 5.52
C ASN A 179 19.56 9.76 5.73
N GLY A 180 19.44 8.46 5.40
CA GLY A 180 20.52 7.48 5.50
C GLY A 180 20.82 7.00 6.92
N VAL A 181 19.95 7.32 7.89
CA VAL A 181 20.08 6.90 9.29
C VAL A 181 18.85 6.10 9.70
N GLN A 182 19.07 4.94 10.30
CA GLN A 182 17.97 4.17 10.89
C GLN A 182 17.36 4.97 12.05
N ASN A 183 16.04 5.12 12.02
CA ASN A 183 15.32 5.80 13.07
C ASN A 183 14.96 4.82 14.20
N GLU A 184 15.34 5.17 15.43
CA GLU A 184 15.05 4.36 16.63
C GLU A 184 13.88 4.93 17.44
N THR A 185 13.36 6.11 17.06
CA THR A 185 12.19 6.73 17.71
C THR A 185 10.90 6.17 17.13
N THR A 186 9.83 6.19 17.91
CA THR A 186 8.51 5.69 17.49
C THR A 186 7.96 6.41 16.27
N CYS A 187 8.21 7.73 16.16
CA CYS A 187 7.76 8.54 15.03
C CYS A 187 8.85 9.53 14.62
N ILE A 188 8.96 9.79 13.32
CA ILE A 188 9.69 10.92 12.74
C ILE A 188 8.69 11.96 12.22
N ALA A 189 8.96 13.23 12.47
CA ALA A 189 8.13 14.31 11.94
C ALA A 189 8.29 14.42 10.42
N ALA A 190 7.26 14.94 9.76
CA ALA A 190 7.37 15.31 8.35
C ALA A 190 8.41 16.43 8.15
N ASP A 191 9.15 16.37 7.04
CA ASP A 191 10.14 17.40 6.68
C ASP A 191 9.47 18.74 6.37
N VAL A 192 8.22 18.69 5.87
CA VAL A 192 7.39 19.88 5.62
C VAL A 192 6.21 19.87 6.57
N SER A 193 6.20 20.82 7.51
CA SER A 193 5.14 20.95 8.52
C SER A 193 3.86 21.51 7.91
N LYS A 194 2.74 20.79 8.08
CA LYS A 194 1.39 21.21 7.68
C LYS A 194 0.39 20.95 8.80
N THR A 195 -0.41 21.95 9.14
CA THR A 195 -1.52 21.82 10.09
C THR A 195 -2.83 22.24 9.43
N PHE A 196 -3.87 21.42 9.57
CA PHE A 196 -5.21 21.71 9.07
C PHE A 196 -6.18 21.81 10.22
N HIS A 197 -6.79 22.99 10.36
CA HIS A 197 -7.76 23.27 11.42
C HIS A 197 -9.21 23.02 10.97
N GLY A 198 -10.07 22.76 11.94
CA GLY A 198 -11.50 22.58 11.69
C GLY A 198 -11.82 21.26 10.98
N ASN A 199 -13.02 21.20 10.40
CA ASN A 199 -13.57 19.98 9.79
C ASN A 199 -13.39 19.97 8.27
N GLN A 200 -12.25 20.44 7.78
CA GLN A 200 -11.96 20.46 6.34
C GLN A 200 -11.50 19.09 5.83
N TRP A 201 -11.80 18.81 4.55
CA TRP A 201 -11.28 17.64 3.87
C TRP A 201 -9.79 17.80 3.58
N VAL A 202 -9.03 16.77 3.87
CA VAL A 202 -7.59 16.68 3.63
C VAL A 202 -7.32 15.42 2.82
N THR A 203 -6.48 15.54 1.80
CA THR A 203 -6.02 14.40 1.00
C THR A 203 -4.63 13.97 1.48
N ALA A 204 -4.53 12.78 2.03
CA ALA A 204 -3.28 12.12 2.34
C ALA A 204 -2.97 11.07 1.27
N GLU A 205 -1.71 11.01 0.82
CA GLU A 205 -1.27 9.96 -0.10
C GLU A 205 0.03 9.35 0.40
N ILE A 206 0.19 8.04 0.20
CA ILE A 206 1.44 7.33 0.34
C ILE A 206 1.81 6.71 -0.99
N ASP A 207 3.07 6.81 -1.37
CA ASP A 207 3.65 6.18 -2.56
C ASP A 207 4.76 5.23 -2.10
N ILE A 208 4.59 3.94 -2.37
CA ILE A 208 5.50 2.88 -1.95
C ILE A 208 6.04 2.18 -3.19
N LYS A 209 7.35 2.31 -3.39
CA LYS A 209 8.01 1.68 -4.53
C LYS A 209 9.41 1.23 -4.18
N ASP A 210 9.67 -0.05 -4.34
CA ASP A 210 11.00 -0.66 -4.15
C ASP A 210 11.64 -0.29 -2.79
N GLY A 211 10.84 -0.31 -1.71
CA GLY A 211 11.25 0.00 -0.36
C GLY A 211 11.42 1.49 -0.05
N VAL A 212 11.13 2.38 -1.00
CA VAL A 212 11.04 3.83 -0.76
C VAL A 212 9.59 4.20 -0.51
N ILE A 213 9.36 4.96 0.55
CA ILE A 213 8.03 5.45 0.96
C ILE A 213 8.02 6.97 0.94
N THR A 214 7.00 7.55 0.33
CA THR A 214 6.80 8.99 0.28
C THR A 214 5.42 9.36 0.75
N HIS A 215 5.33 10.31 1.67
CA HIS A 215 4.07 10.90 2.13
C HIS A 215 3.77 12.20 1.40
N TYR A 216 2.52 12.35 0.97
CA TYR A 216 2.01 13.60 0.37
C TYR A 216 0.78 14.07 1.13
N VAL A 217 0.61 15.39 1.21
CA VAL A 217 -0.64 16.01 1.66
C VAL A 217 -1.12 17.02 0.62
N ASN A 218 -2.36 16.90 0.18
CA ASN A 218 -2.95 17.76 -0.87
C ASN A 218 -2.04 17.89 -2.11
N GLY A 219 -1.35 16.78 -2.48
CA GLY A 219 -0.45 16.69 -3.62
C GLY A 219 0.98 17.20 -3.40
N GLU A 220 1.30 17.76 -2.22
CA GLU A 220 2.66 18.20 -1.85
C GLU A 220 3.41 17.08 -1.12
N GLU A 221 4.62 16.74 -1.55
CA GLU A 221 5.51 15.82 -0.82
C GLU A 221 5.95 16.46 0.50
N ILE A 222 5.78 15.72 1.59
CA ILE A 222 6.09 16.22 2.94
C ILE A 222 7.10 15.37 3.71
N LEU A 223 7.30 14.10 3.31
CA LEU A 223 8.27 13.21 3.95
C LEU A 223 8.65 12.09 2.99
N ARG A 224 9.94 11.73 2.99
CA ARG A 224 10.47 10.57 2.24
C ARG A 224 11.43 9.78 3.10
N TYR A 225 11.28 8.46 3.11
CA TYR A 225 12.14 7.53 3.84
C TYR A 225 12.17 6.16 3.15
N SER A 226 12.97 5.22 3.67
CA SER A 226 13.19 3.95 2.97
C SER A 226 13.55 2.80 3.92
N ASN A 227 13.77 1.63 3.33
CA ASN A 227 14.33 0.44 3.97
C ASN A 227 13.58 0.02 5.25
N PRO A 228 12.26 -0.21 5.18
CA PRO A 228 11.52 -0.69 6.34
C PRO A 228 12.00 -2.08 6.74
N THR A 229 12.26 -2.27 8.03
CA THR A 229 12.68 -3.55 8.62
C THR A 229 11.90 -3.86 9.88
N TYR A 230 11.70 -5.15 10.17
CA TYR A 230 11.10 -5.59 11.42
C TYR A 230 12.07 -5.37 12.60
N ASN A 231 11.53 -4.85 13.70
CA ASN A 231 12.26 -4.77 14.96
C ASN A 231 12.33 -6.17 15.61
N THR A 232 13.53 -6.74 15.66
CA THR A 232 13.78 -8.09 16.21
C THR A 232 13.59 -8.20 17.72
N GLU A 233 13.49 -7.08 18.43
CA GLU A 233 13.19 -7.06 19.87
C GLU A 233 11.68 -7.04 20.14
N ASN A 234 10.88 -6.67 19.14
CA ASN A 234 9.43 -6.74 19.22
C ASN A 234 8.94 -8.17 18.95
N ALA A 235 8.36 -8.81 19.95
CA ALA A 235 7.96 -10.21 19.87
C ALA A 235 6.92 -10.49 18.77
N THR A 236 6.03 -9.56 18.49
CA THR A 236 5.02 -9.71 17.42
C THR A 236 5.66 -9.52 16.04
N ALA A 237 6.53 -8.52 15.87
CA ALA A 237 7.26 -8.31 14.62
C ALA A 237 8.16 -9.51 14.28
N LYS A 238 8.84 -10.07 15.28
CA LYS A 238 9.66 -11.27 15.11
C LYS A 238 8.89 -12.46 14.55
N MET A 239 7.61 -12.62 14.92
CA MET A 239 6.77 -13.71 14.40
C MET A 239 6.34 -13.52 12.93
N LEU A 240 6.48 -12.31 12.39
CA LEU A 240 6.16 -11.99 10.99
C LEU A 240 7.33 -12.21 10.04
N MET A 241 8.54 -12.36 10.58
CA MET A 241 9.75 -12.58 9.80
C MET A 241 9.78 -13.99 9.20
N THR A 242 10.31 -14.10 7.99
CA THR A 242 10.54 -15.38 7.32
C THR A 242 12.04 -15.62 7.19
N ASN A 243 12.53 -16.76 7.68
CA ASN A 243 13.96 -17.13 7.60
C ASN A 243 14.92 -16.05 8.15
N GLU A 244 14.54 -15.39 9.26
CA GLU A 244 15.31 -14.30 9.87
C GLU A 244 15.52 -13.05 8.96
N ASP A 245 14.87 -12.99 7.80
CA ASP A 245 14.88 -11.79 6.94
C ASP A 245 14.06 -10.68 7.62
N THR A 246 14.72 -9.61 7.99
CA THR A 246 14.10 -8.45 8.64
C THR A 246 13.43 -7.50 7.65
N THR A 247 13.67 -7.66 6.34
CA THR A 247 13.15 -6.76 5.32
C THR A 247 11.62 -6.80 5.25
N VAL A 248 10.98 -5.66 5.33
CA VAL A 248 9.53 -5.53 5.13
C VAL A 248 9.27 -5.28 3.65
N LYS A 249 8.63 -6.24 2.97
CA LYS A 249 8.38 -6.19 1.52
C LYS A 249 6.95 -5.78 1.17
N GLY A 250 6.05 -5.81 2.13
CA GLY A 250 4.62 -5.53 1.93
C GLY A 250 3.82 -5.85 3.18
N GLY A 251 2.50 -5.71 3.07
CA GLY A 251 1.58 -5.98 4.16
C GLY A 251 0.17 -5.50 3.85
N PHE A 252 -0.64 -5.41 4.89
CA PHE A 252 -2.01 -4.95 4.78
C PHE A 252 -2.10 -3.45 5.02
N ILE A 253 -3.04 -2.79 4.31
CA ILE A 253 -3.44 -1.42 4.59
C ILE A 253 -4.55 -1.44 5.63
N SER A 254 -4.55 -0.45 6.53
CA SER A 254 -5.67 -0.20 7.42
C SER A 254 -5.84 1.27 7.76
N LEU A 255 -7.03 1.63 8.22
CA LEU A 255 -7.32 2.95 8.77
C LEU A 255 -7.54 2.83 10.27
N GLN A 256 -6.97 3.77 11.01
CA GLN A 256 -6.93 3.72 12.47
C GLN A 256 -8.12 4.45 13.08
N SER A 257 -8.67 3.86 14.15
CA SER A 257 -9.71 4.41 15.01
C SER A 257 -9.11 4.79 16.36
N ASN A 258 -8.82 6.08 16.57
CA ASN A 258 -8.00 6.59 17.68
C ASN A 258 -8.77 7.48 18.66
N SER A 259 -10.06 7.22 18.87
CA SER A 259 -10.95 7.93 19.82
C SER A 259 -11.55 9.26 19.35
N HIS A 260 -11.08 9.87 18.28
CA HIS A 260 -11.72 11.06 17.71
C HIS A 260 -12.51 10.69 16.45
N PRO A 261 -13.77 11.12 16.29
CA PRO A 261 -14.57 10.82 15.12
C PRO A 261 -13.96 11.37 13.84
N ILE A 262 -13.98 10.55 12.80
CA ILE A 262 -13.40 10.86 11.50
C ILE A 262 -14.28 10.32 10.37
N ASP A 263 -14.34 11.02 9.26
CA ASP A 263 -14.99 10.61 8.02
C ASP A 263 -13.95 10.38 6.93
N PHE A 264 -14.17 9.35 6.11
CA PHE A 264 -13.42 9.09 4.87
C PHE A 264 -14.40 9.07 3.70
N ARG A 265 -14.06 9.74 2.59
CA ARG A 265 -14.91 9.74 1.39
C ARG A 265 -14.28 9.09 0.18
N THR A 266 -12.97 9.16 0.03
CA THR A 266 -12.19 8.61 -1.08
C THR A 266 -11.10 7.74 -0.52
N ILE A 267 -11.04 6.47 -0.97
CA ILE A 267 -9.93 5.57 -0.71
C ILE A 267 -9.63 4.88 -2.04
N GLU A 268 -8.54 5.29 -2.68
CA GLU A 268 -8.17 4.86 -4.03
C GLU A 268 -6.75 4.33 -4.07
N LEU A 269 -6.50 3.34 -4.90
CA LEU A 269 -5.25 2.62 -5.02
C LEU A 269 -4.79 2.56 -6.48
N ILE A 270 -3.47 2.69 -6.69
CA ILE A 270 -2.76 2.26 -7.90
C ILE A 270 -1.78 1.18 -7.49
N GLU A 271 -1.82 -0.02 -8.08
CA GLU A 271 -0.76 -1.02 -7.96
C GLU A 271 0.25 -0.86 -9.09
N TYR A 272 1.55 -1.06 -8.77
CA TYR A 272 2.67 -0.96 -9.71
C TYR A 272 3.14 -2.32 -10.26
#